data_47e2985f26c3bea647eb3fdabfe4d5f8
#
_entry.id   47e2985f26c3bea647eb3fdabfe4d5f8
#
_cell.length_a   1.000
_cell.length_b   1.000
_cell.length_c   1.000
_cell.angle_alpha   90.00
_cell.angle_beta   90.00
_cell.angle_gamma   90.00
#
_symmetry.space_group_name_H-M   'P 1'
#
loop_
_entity.id
_entity.type
_entity.pdbx_description
1 polymer ?
#
loop_
_entity_poly.entity_id
_entity_poly.type
_entity_poly.pdbx_seq_one_letter_code
_entity_poly.pdbx_strand_id
1 'polypeptide(L)'
;MDSIKPPVSMSCVVCAYNEADSLSDILRAVDGHPLFSEVIVVDDGSTDNTADIARTFPDVRLISYAKNCGKTHALSLGITAASGDFLMLIDADLKGLKASNIFALAEPVLAGRAMVSISLRANSLGLYRALGLDFVSGERVLPAALIKPHVPHMQRLPRWGAEAFMNGLITQAGLPIAVVEWSDVFNIRKAEKIGAWRGALAELSMTADVFRVLTPVTVVQQNLAMLNLVSWRTMRRRRSRPAPVALNQLRSLLFGNNA
;
A
#
# COMPACT_ATOMS: atom_id res chain seq x y z
N MET A 1 -31.65 -15.46 -15.31
CA MET A 1 -30.28 -15.34 -15.85
C MET A 1 -29.48 -14.63 -14.78
N ASP A 2 -28.79 -15.38 -13.93
CA ASP A 2 -27.89 -14.80 -12.94
C ASP A 2 -26.75 -14.12 -13.70
N SER A 3 -26.70 -12.80 -13.63
CA SER A 3 -25.59 -12.03 -14.17
C SER A 3 -24.34 -12.45 -13.41
N ILE A 4 -23.49 -13.25 -14.05
CA ILE A 4 -22.15 -13.57 -13.56
C ILE A 4 -21.42 -12.24 -13.39
N LYS A 5 -21.28 -11.83 -12.13
CA LYS A 5 -20.55 -10.63 -11.78
C LYS A 5 -19.09 -10.82 -12.19
N PRO A 6 -18.48 -9.88 -12.92
CA PRO A 6 -17.08 -10.00 -13.26
C PRO A 6 -16.24 -10.21 -11.99
N PRO A 7 -15.20 -11.02 -12.05
CA PRO A 7 -14.30 -11.20 -10.93
C PRO A 7 -13.75 -9.84 -10.49
N VAL A 8 -13.59 -9.65 -9.16
CA VAL A 8 -13.01 -8.44 -8.59
C VAL A 8 -11.63 -8.21 -9.18
N SER A 9 -11.41 -7.05 -9.79
CA SER A 9 -10.14 -6.69 -10.42
C SER A 9 -9.21 -5.97 -9.44
N MET A 10 -7.89 -6.20 -9.57
CA MET A 10 -6.88 -5.56 -8.72
C MET A 10 -5.78 -4.96 -9.57
N SER A 11 -5.47 -3.67 -9.35
CA SER A 11 -4.31 -3.02 -9.93
C SER A 11 -3.18 -2.97 -8.92
N CYS A 12 -1.96 -3.36 -9.35
CA CYS A 12 -0.75 -3.17 -8.58
C CYS A 12 -0.13 -1.81 -8.93
N VAL A 13 0.20 -1.00 -7.92
CA VAL A 13 0.89 0.29 -8.08
C VAL A 13 2.21 0.26 -7.32
N VAL A 14 3.31 0.44 -8.04
CA VAL A 14 4.68 0.49 -7.51
C VAL A 14 5.24 1.88 -7.75
N CYS A 15 5.60 2.61 -6.69
CA CYS A 15 6.26 3.91 -6.81
C CYS A 15 7.76 3.75 -6.57
N ALA A 16 8.57 4.29 -7.49
CA ALA A 16 10.03 4.17 -7.46
C ALA A 16 10.70 5.53 -7.63
N TYR A 17 11.80 5.73 -6.90
CA TYR A 17 12.72 6.86 -7.08
C TYR A 17 14.14 6.42 -6.72
N ASN A 18 15.01 6.29 -7.75
CA ASN A 18 16.38 5.77 -7.59
C ASN A 18 16.41 4.40 -6.90
N GLU A 19 15.67 3.45 -7.47
CA GLU A 19 15.50 2.08 -6.97
C GLU A 19 16.00 1.02 -7.97
N ALA A 20 17.01 1.35 -8.78
CA ALA A 20 17.59 0.43 -9.76
C ALA A 20 18.05 -0.91 -9.14
N ASP A 21 18.55 -0.89 -7.89
CA ASP A 21 19.06 -2.08 -7.19
C ASP A 21 17.95 -3.02 -6.66
N SER A 22 16.72 -2.54 -6.56
CA SER A 22 15.61 -3.30 -5.93
C SER A 22 14.42 -3.54 -6.85
N LEU A 23 14.14 -2.63 -7.78
CA LEU A 23 12.94 -2.65 -8.60
C LEU A 23 12.79 -3.95 -9.41
N SER A 24 13.88 -4.50 -9.96
CA SER A 24 13.84 -5.76 -10.72
C SER A 24 13.30 -6.94 -9.88
N ASP A 25 13.68 -7.03 -8.59
CA ASP A 25 13.19 -8.08 -7.70
C ASP A 25 11.70 -7.91 -7.41
N ILE A 26 11.26 -6.67 -7.22
CA ILE A 26 9.83 -6.34 -7.02
C ILE A 26 9.01 -6.72 -8.26
N LEU A 27 9.48 -6.32 -9.45
CA LEU A 27 8.75 -6.59 -10.68
C LEU A 27 8.66 -8.09 -10.99
N ARG A 28 9.70 -8.88 -10.70
CA ARG A 28 9.61 -10.35 -10.82
C ARG A 28 8.55 -10.97 -9.91
N ALA A 29 8.21 -10.33 -8.78
CA ALA A 29 7.19 -10.85 -7.87
C ALA A 29 5.76 -10.45 -8.29
N VAL A 30 5.60 -9.34 -9.03
CA VAL A 30 4.27 -8.78 -9.37
C VAL A 30 3.92 -8.93 -10.86
N ASP A 31 4.90 -8.96 -11.76
CA ASP A 31 4.69 -9.11 -13.20
C ASP A 31 4.15 -10.50 -13.53
N GLY A 32 3.09 -10.55 -14.34
CA GLY A 32 2.40 -11.80 -14.65
C GLY A 32 1.71 -12.47 -13.46
N HIS A 33 1.63 -11.83 -12.30
CA HIS A 33 0.98 -12.41 -11.13
C HIS A 33 -0.55 -12.46 -11.34
N PRO A 34 -1.22 -13.64 -11.18
CA PRO A 34 -2.61 -13.86 -11.58
C PRO A 34 -3.64 -13.02 -10.81
N LEU A 35 -3.26 -12.37 -9.73
CA LEU A 35 -4.12 -11.45 -8.97
C LEU A 35 -4.30 -10.10 -9.66
N PHE A 36 -3.38 -9.70 -10.52
CA PHE A 36 -3.39 -8.36 -11.09
C PHE A 36 -3.98 -8.33 -12.49
N SER A 37 -4.90 -7.41 -12.71
CA SER A 37 -5.36 -7.04 -14.04
C SER A 37 -4.37 -6.11 -14.76
N GLU A 38 -3.54 -5.42 -13.98
CA GLU A 38 -2.48 -4.53 -14.45
C GLU A 38 -1.43 -4.27 -13.37
N VAL A 39 -0.20 -3.99 -13.79
CA VAL A 39 0.89 -3.52 -12.94
C VAL A 39 1.34 -2.16 -13.45
N ILE A 40 1.33 -1.15 -12.57
CA ILE A 40 1.70 0.23 -12.90
C ILE A 40 2.93 0.59 -12.06
N VAL A 41 4.00 0.95 -12.73
CA VAL A 41 5.20 1.54 -12.10
C VAL A 41 5.15 3.04 -12.33
N VAL A 42 5.33 3.81 -11.26
CA VAL A 42 5.48 5.26 -11.34
C VAL A 42 6.90 5.61 -10.92
N ASP A 43 7.70 6.03 -11.90
CA ASP A 43 9.05 6.54 -11.70
C ASP A 43 9.02 8.04 -11.42
N ASP A 44 9.31 8.40 -10.17
CA ASP A 44 9.27 9.78 -9.65
C ASP A 44 10.54 10.58 -10.02
N GLY A 45 10.88 10.57 -11.31
CA GLY A 45 12.01 11.32 -11.85
C GLY A 45 13.37 10.80 -11.39
N SER A 46 13.57 9.48 -11.47
CA SER A 46 14.87 8.84 -11.16
C SER A 46 15.99 9.34 -12.06
N THR A 47 17.20 9.37 -11.50
CA THR A 47 18.44 9.73 -12.20
C THR A 47 19.33 8.52 -12.46
N ASP A 48 18.94 7.36 -11.99
CA ASP A 48 19.58 6.07 -12.23
C ASP A 48 18.81 5.25 -13.30
N ASN A 49 19.12 3.97 -13.44
CA ASN A 49 18.50 3.09 -14.42
C ASN A 49 17.11 2.57 -14.01
N THR A 50 16.43 3.15 -13.00
CA THR A 50 15.12 2.69 -12.51
C THR A 50 14.09 2.59 -13.62
N ALA A 51 13.94 3.64 -14.44
CA ALA A 51 12.96 3.66 -15.53
C ALA A 51 13.30 2.63 -16.62
N ASP A 52 14.58 2.44 -16.92
CA ASP A 52 15.03 1.48 -17.94
C ASP A 52 14.75 0.03 -17.48
N ILE A 53 14.98 -0.27 -16.20
CA ILE A 53 14.60 -1.55 -15.62
C ILE A 53 13.10 -1.79 -15.76
N ALA A 54 12.27 -0.81 -15.45
CA ALA A 54 10.81 -0.97 -15.59
C ALA A 54 10.39 -1.29 -17.03
N ARG A 55 11.05 -0.70 -18.03
CA ARG A 55 10.81 -0.95 -19.46
C ARG A 55 11.18 -2.35 -19.92
N THR A 56 12.01 -3.08 -19.17
CA THR A 56 12.34 -4.48 -19.50
C THR A 56 11.20 -5.47 -19.19
N PHE A 57 10.16 -5.03 -18.49
CA PHE A 57 8.98 -5.83 -18.15
C PHE A 57 7.82 -5.43 -19.07
N PRO A 58 7.47 -6.24 -20.07
CA PRO A 58 6.55 -5.84 -21.16
C PRO A 58 5.11 -5.61 -20.70
N ASP A 59 4.65 -6.30 -19.64
CA ASP A 59 3.29 -6.19 -19.12
C ASP A 59 3.16 -5.09 -18.05
N VAL A 60 4.27 -4.39 -17.74
CA VAL A 60 4.30 -3.29 -16.80
C VAL A 60 4.01 -1.97 -17.52
N ARG A 61 2.98 -1.26 -17.05
CA ARG A 61 2.71 0.11 -17.49
C ARG A 61 3.58 1.09 -16.74
N LEU A 62 4.57 1.68 -17.41
CA LEU A 62 5.44 2.72 -16.83
C LEU A 62 4.84 4.12 -17.02
N ILE A 63 4.77 4.88 -15.93
CA ILE A 63 4.55 6.33 -15.89
C ILE A 63 5.85 6.95 -15.37
N SER A 64 6.50 7.78 -16.17
CA SER A 64 7.77 8.43 -15.79
C SER A 64 7.74 9.91 -16.15
N TYR A 65 8.38 10.74 -15.33
CA TYR A 65 8.52 12.17 -15.53
C TYR A 65 9.88 12.66 -15.01
N ALA A 66 10.35 13.82 -15.49
CA ALA A 66 11.73 14.22 -15.33
C ALA A 66 12.11 14.76 -13.95
N LYS A 67 11.14 15.19 -13.10
CA LYS A 67 11.42 15.90 -11.84
C LYS A 67 10.82 15.15 -10.66
N ASN A 68 11.63 14.82 -9.67
CA ASN A 68 11.14 14.24 -8.43
C ASN A 68 10.13 15.15 -7.72
N CYS A 69 8.89 14.67 -7.58
CA CYS A 69 7.78 15.37 -6.93
C CYS A 69 7.39 14.75 -5.58
N GLY A 70 7.94 13.58 -5.24
CA GLY A 70 7.76 12.86 -3.99
C GLY A 70 6.72 11.75 -4.05
N LYS A 71 6.82 10.81 -3.10
CA LYS A 71 6.04 9.57 -3.05
C LYS A 71 4.53 9.81 -3.16
N THR A 72 4.00 10.80 -2.45
CA THR A 72 2.56 11.13 -2.48
C THR A 72 2.08 11.51 -3.88
N HIS A 73 2.89 12.28 -4.63
CA HIS A 73 2.58 12.65 -6.01
C HIS A 73 2.62 11.42 -6.94
N ALA A 74 3.67 10.61 -6.84
CA ALA A 74 3.80 9.37 -7.61
C ALA A 74 2.62 8.42 -7.37
N LEU A 75 2.26 8.18 -6.10
CA LEU A 75 1.09 7.38 -5.74
C LEU A 75 -0.20 7.95 -6.35
N SER A 76 -0.39 9.27 -6.32
CA SER A 76 -1.58 9.92 -6.90
C SER A 76 -1.71 9.63 -8.39
N LEU A 77 -0.60 9.66 -9.14
CA LEU A 77 -0.59 9.33 -10.57
C LEU A 77 -0.91 7.85 -10.81
N GLY A 78 -0.27 6.95 -10.05
CA GLY A 78 -0.54 5.52 -10.15
C GLY A 78 -1.99 5.16 -9.83
N ILE A 79 -2.55 5.72 -8.76
CA ILE A 79 -3.95 5.54 -8.36
C ILE A 79 -4.92 6.08 -9.43
N THR A 80 -4.60 7.22 -10.03
CA THR A 80 -5.41 7.79 -11.13
C THR A 80 -5.40 6.88 -12.34
N ALA A 81 -4.25 6.32 -12.68
CA ALA A 81 -4.08 5.48 -13.85
C ALA A 81 -4.66 4.05 -13.69
N ALA A 82 -4.79 3.59 -12.45
CA ALA A 82 -5.31 2.27 -12.13
C ALA A 82 -6.80 2.13 -12.49
N SER A 83 -7.20 0.96 -13.00
CA SER A 83 -8.59 0.65 -13.41
C SER A 83 -9.29 -0.35 -12.49
N GLY A 84 -8.53 -1.08 -11.66
CA GLY A 84 -9.05 -2.13 -10.79
C GLY A 84 -9.98 -1.65 -9.68
N ASP A 85 -10.85 -2.55 -9.22
CA ASP A 85 -11.75 -2.32 -8.08
C ASP A 85 -10.98 -2.16 -6.77
N PHE A 86 -9.85 -2.85 -6.65
CA PHE A 86 -8.90 -2.75 -5.54
C PHE A 86 -7.53 -2.32 -6.05
N LEU A 87 -6.81 -1.63 -5.18
CA LEU A 87 -5.43 -1.24 -5.38
C LEU A 87 -4.55 -2.02 -4.42
N MET A 88 -3.49 -2.63 -4.93
CA MET A 88 -2.36 -3.08 -4.13
C MET A 88 -1.21 -2.10 -4.33
N LEU A 89 -0.82 -1.42 -3.26
CA LEU A 89 0.31 -0.50 -3.24
C LEU A 89 1.54 -1.28 -2.75
N ILE A 90 2.68 -1.12 -3.41
CA ILE A 90 3.94 -1.80 -3.08
C ILE A 90 5.07 -0.78 -3.17
N ASP A 91 5.93 -0.74 -2.17
CA ASP A 91 7.15 0.07 -2.19
C ASP A 91 8.23 -0.61 -3.04
N ALA A 92 8.99 0.18 -3.79
CA ALA A 92 10.04 -0.34 -4.69
C ALA A 92 11.34 -0.71 -3.98
N ASP A 93 11.49 -0.39 -2.68
CA ASP A 93 12.71 -0.59 -1.89
C ASP A 93 12.69 -1.86 -1.02
N LEU A 94 11.79 -2.79 -1.31
CA LEU A 94 11.67 -4.04 -0.57
C LEU A 94 12.70 -5.08 -1.00
N LYS A 95 13.15 -5.88 -0.06
CA LYS A 95 13.93 -7.09 -0.28
C LYS A 95 13.20 -8.31 0.28
N GLY A 96 13.35 -9.44 -0.39
CA GLY A 96 12.74 -10.71 0.00
C GLY A 96 11.27 -10.86 -0.42
N LEU A 97 10.70 -9.91 -1.16
CA LEU A 97 9.33 -10.00 -1.67
C LEU A 97 9.17 -11.17 -2.64
N LYS A 98 8.13 -11.98 -2.45
CA LYS A 98 7.79 -13.14 -3.27
C LYS A 98 6.32 -13.09 -3.67
N ALA A 99 5.94 -13.82 -4.71
CA ALA A 99 4.54 -13.97 -5.12
C ALA A 99 3.63 -14.45 -3.98
N SER A 100 4.14 -15.28 -3.07
CA SER A 100 3.41 -15.73 -1.88
C SER A 100 3.09 -14.61 -0.89
N ASN A 101 3.96 -13.59 -0.76
CA ASN A 101 3.70 -12.41 0.07
C ASN A 101 2.60 -11.56 -0.56
N ILE A 102 2.62 -11.37 -1.88
CA ILE A 102 1.58 -10.69 -2.64
C ILE A 102 0.23 -11.36 -2.42
N PHE A 103 0.16 -12.69 -2.61
CA PHE A 103 -1.06 -13.45 -2.36
C PHE A 103 -1.53 -13.32 -0.91
N ALA A 104 -0.64 -13.43 0.06
CA ALA A 104 -0.99 -13.31 1.48
C ALA A 104 -1.57 -11.93 1.83
N LEU A 105 -1.08 -10.86 1.18
CA LEU A 105 -1.59 -9.50 1.40
C LEU A 105 -3.00 -9.31 0.80
N ALA A 106 -3.27 -9.90 -0.36
CA ALA A 106 -4.57 -9.81 -1.03
C ALA A 106 -5.64 -10.70 -0.38
N GLU A 107 -5.24 -11.88 0.12
CA GLU A 107 -6.12 -12.96 0.53
C GLU A 107 -7.19 -12.55 1.57
N PRO A 108 -6.91 -11.76 2.65
CA PRO A 108 -7.94 -11.35 3.59
C PRO A 108 -9.06 -10.51 2.96
N VAL A 109 -8.72 -9.68 1.96
CA VAL A 109 -9.67 -8.84 1.25
C VAL A 109 -10.47 -9.69 0.26
N LEU A 110 -9.81 -10.52 -0.52
CA LEU A 110 -10.48 -11.41 -1.49
C LEU A 110 -11.41 -12.42 -0.81
N ALA A 111 -11.05 -12.89 0.38
CA ALA A 111 -11.88 -13.77 1.20
C ALA A 111 -12.97 -13.04 1.99
N GLY A 112 -13.10 -11.72 1.85
CA GLY A 112 -14.12 -10.92 2.54
C GLY A 112 -13.95 -10.83 4.06
N ARG A 113 -12.75 -11.11 4.59
CA ARG A 113 -12.46 -11.00 6.03
C ARG A 113 -12.10 -9.59 6.47
N ALA A 114 -11.68 -8.75 5.54
CA ALA A 114 -11.38 -7.34 5.74
C ALA A 114 -11.64 -6.56 4.46
N MET A 115 -11.71 -5.24 4.58
CA MET A 115 -11.81 -4.32 3.45
C MET A 115 -10.45 -3.77 3.04
N VAL A 116 -9.54 -3.72 3.99
CA VAL A 116 -8.17 -3.24 3.84
C VAL A 116 -7.23 -4.28 4.41
N SER A 117 -6.10 -4.52 3.76
CA SER A 117 -4.99 -5.27 4.35
C SER A 117 -3.73 -4.42 4.36
N ILE A 118 -2.92 -4.56 5.41
CA ILE A 118 -1.68 -3.81 5.62
C ILE A 118 -0.58 -4.80 6.02
N SER A 119 0.60 -4.67 5.42
CA SER A 119 1.75 -5.49 5.77
C SER A 119 2.35 -5.08 7.12
N LEU A 120 2.87 -6.06 7.86
CA LEU A 120 3.74 -5.86 9.02
C LEU A 120 5.07 -6.56 8.72
N ARG A 121 6.06 -5.76 8.31
CA ARG A 121 7.35 -6.27 7.82
C ARG A 121 8.28 -6.73 8.96
N ALA A 122 9.27 -7.53 8.60
CA ALA A 122 10.30 -8.02 9.53
C ALA A 122 11.02 -6.89 10.28
N ASN A 123 11.27 -5.75 9.61
CA ASN A 123 11.98 -4.60 10.16
C ASN A 123 11.09 -3.37 10.45
N SER A 124 9.76 -3.54 10.52
CA SER A 124 8.88 -2.52 11.06
C SER A 124 9.32 -2.09 12.48
N LEU A 125 9.07 -0.83 12.84
CA LEU A 125 9.47 -0.32 14.15
C LEU A 125 8.99 -1.21 15.28
N GLY A 126 9.84 -1.41 16.31
CA GLY A 126 9.55 -2.31 17.43
C GLY A 126 8.20 -2.01 18.10
N LEU A 127 7.85 -0.73 18.24
CA LEU A 127 6.54 -0.31 18.75
C LEU A 127 5.39 -0.81 17.85
N TYR A 128 5.50 -0.68 16.53
CA TYR A 128 4.44 -1.12 15.59
C TYR A 128 4.29 -2.64 15.59
N ARG A 129 5.41 -3.36 15.70
CA ARG A 129 5.39 -4.82 15.86
C ARG A 129 4.73 -5.25 17.17
N ALA A 130 4.99 -4.52 18.27
CA ALA A 130 4.35 -4.77 19.56
C ALA A 130 2.84 -4.48 19.52
N LEU A 131 2.44 -3.40 18.85
CA LEU A 131 1.03 -3.05 18.61
C LEU A 131 0.37 -3.98 17.57
N GLY A 132 1.17 -4.64 16.74
CA GLY A 132 0.72 -5.54 15.69
C GLY A 132 0.08 -4.82 14.49
N LEU A 133 0.48 -3.58 14.20
CA LEU A 133 0.08 -2.82 13.01
C LEU A 133 1.16 -1.79 12.68
N ASP A 134 1.62 -1.79 11.43
CA ASP A 134 2.53 -0.76 10.92
C ASP A 134 1.72 0.36 10.24
N PHE A 135 1.52 1.46 10.94
CA PHE A 135 0.70 2.59 10.50
C PHE A 135 1.29 3.33 9.30
N VAL A 136 2.59 3.21 9.08
CA VAL A 136 3.31 3.86 7.99
C VAL A 136 3.73 2.90 6.89
N SER A 137 3.27 1.65 6.95
CA SER A 137 3.52 0.68 5.88
C SER A 137 2.94 1.18 4.56
N GLY A 138 3.76 1.21 3.51
CA GLY A 138 3.35 1.53 2.15
C GLY A 138 2.59 0.38 1.49
N GLU A 139 2.87 -0.87 1.92
CA GLU A 139 2.29 -2.06 1.32
C GLU A 139 0.91 -2.33 1.90
N ARG A 140 -0.09 -2.16 1.06
CA ARG A 140 -1.50 -2.33 1.45
C ARG A 140 -2.40 -2.68 0.28
N VAL A 141 -3.50 -3.32 0.58
CA VAL A 141 -4.64 -3.48 -0.33
C VAL A 141 -5.80 -2.65 0.20
N LEU A 142 -6.44 -1.89 -0.66
CA LEU A 142 -7.60 -1.06 -0.31
C LEU A 142 -8.53 -0.89 -1.52
N PRO A 143 -9.84 -0.60 -1.29
CA PRO A 143 -10.76 -0.32 -2.37
C PRO A 143 -10.36 0.93 -3.15
N ALA A 144 -10.34 0.86 -4.48
CA ALA A 144 -10.07 2.02 -5.33
C ALA A 144 -11.10 3.14 -5.11
N ALA A 145 -12.35 2.79 -4.87
CA ALA A 145 -13.43 3.72 -4.59
C ALA A 145 -13.22 4.54 -3.31
N LEU A 146 -12.44 4.04 -2.35
CA LEU A 146 -12.11 4.78 -1.13
C LEU A 146 -11.18 5.97 -1.42
N ILE A 147 -10.21 5.79 -2.32
CA ILE A 147 -9.12 6.75 -2.48
C ILE A 147 -9.24 7.62 -3.74
N LYS A 148 -9.75 7.08 -4.85
CA LYS A 148 -9.83 7.80 -6.14
C LYS A 148 -10.55 9.16 -6.08
N PRO A 149 -11.69 9.30 -5.37
CA PRO A 149 -12.36 10.60 -5.24
C PRO A 149 -11.51 11.66 -4.55
N HIS A 150 -10.52 11.24 -3.76
CA HIS A 150 -9.67 12.11 -2.95
C HIS A 150 -8.29 12.39 -3.57
N VAL A 151 -8.00 11.86 -4.76
CA VAL A 151 -6.71 12.09 -5.45
C VAL A 151 -6.38 13.57 -5.64
N PRO A 152 -7.32 14.48 -6.03
CA PRO A 152 -7.02 15.91 -6.16
C PRO A 152 -6.56 16.56 -4.85
N HIS A 153 -7.07 16.09 -3.71
CA HIS A 153 -6.59 16.53 -2.39
C HIS A 153 -5.23 15.92 -2.07
N MET A 154 -5.06 14.62 -2.32
CA MET A 154 -3.82 13.89 -2.08
C MET A 154 -2.62 14.52 -2.80
N GLN A 155 -2.79 15.02 -4.03
CA GLN A 155 -1.74 15.69 -4.80
C GLN A 155 -1.21 16.98 -4.15
N ARG A 156 -1.95 17.58 -3.21
CA ARG A 156 -1.56 18.81 -2.49
C ARG A 156 -0.84 18.51 -1.18
N LEU A 157 -0.79 17.24 -0.76
CA LEU A 157 -0.15 16.84 0.48
C LEU A 157 1.38 16.88 0.37
N PRO A 158 2.10 16.97 1.50
CA PRO A 158 3.54 16.80 1.54
C PRO A 158 3.99 15.46 0.95
N ARG A 159 5.27 15.36 0.61
CA ARG A 159 5.89 14.19 -0.05
C ARG A 159 5.60 12.84 0.63
N TRP A 160 5.42 12.84 1.95
CA TRP A 160 5.25 11.66 2.80
C TRP A 160 3.90 11.65 3.52
N GLY A 161 2.90 12.34 2.98
CA GLY A 161 1.57 12.45 3.62
C GLY A 161 0.56 11.37 3.22
N ALA A 162 0.87 10.55 2.21
CA ALA A 162 -0.09 9.63 1.61
C ALA A 162 -0.62 8.58 2.61
N GLU A 163 0.27 7.94 3.35
CA GLU A 163 -0.09 6.87 4.30
C GLU A 163 -0.99 7.41 5.42
N ALA A 164 -0.61 8.54 6.01
CA ALA A 164 -1.40 9.19 7.04
C ALA A 164 -2.78 9.63 6.54
N PHE A 165 -2.85 10.12 5.31
CA PHE A 165 -4.10 10.50 4.67
C PHE A 165 -5.00 9.29 4.39
N MET A 166 -4.46 8.22 3.81
CA MET A 166 -5.19 6.96 3.59
C MET A 166 -5.71 6.36 4.90
N ASN A 167 -4.90 6.39 5.98
CA ASN A 167 -5.31 5.96 7.30
C ASN A 167 -6.51 6.76 7.82
N GLY A 168 -6.54 8.08 7.56
CA GLY A 168 -7.68 8.94 7.86
C GLY A 168 -8.95 8.50 7.15
N LEU A 169 -8.88 8.22 5.85
CA LEU A 169 -10.03 7.73 5.07
C LEU A 169 -10.51 6.35 5.55
N ILE A 170 -9.59 5.43 5.86
CA ILE A 170 -9.91 4.09 6.38
C ILE A 170 -10.65 4.21 7.72
N THR A 171 -10.15 5.06 8.64
CA THR A 171 -10.78 5.24 9.95
C THR A 171 -12.12 5.96 9.87
N GLN A 172 -12.24 6.98 9.02
CA GLN A 172 -13.48 7.70 8.79
C GLN A 172 -14.57 6.81 8.20
N ALA A 173 -14.20 5.91 7.30
CA ALA A 173 -15.11 4.95 6.69
C ALA A 173 -15.38 3.70 7.58
N GLY A 174 -14.69 3.55 8.72
CA GLY A 174 -14.84 2.42 9.63
C GLY A 174 -14.50 1.07 9.02
N LEU A 175 -13.57 1.01 8.07
CA LEU A 175 -13.29 -0.20 7.31
C LEU A 175 -12.49 -1.22 8.12
N PRO A 176 -12.90 -2.50 8.15
CA PRO A 176 -12.16 -3.55 8.84
C PRO A 176 -10.79 -3.78 8.18
N ILE A 177 -9.76 -3.88 9.04
CA ILE A 177 -8.36 -4.01 8.62
C ILE A 177 -7.86 -5.44 8.91
N ALA A 178 -7.19 -6.04 7.94
CA ALA A 178 -6.37 -7.22 8.14
C ALA A 178 -4.90 -6.82 8.24
N VAL A 179 -4.18 -7.39 9.19
CA VAL A 179 -2.73 -7.24 9.29
C VAL A 179 -2.06 -8.53 8.83
N VAL A 180 -1.18 -8.42 7.84
CA VAL A 180 -0.45 -9.53 7.23
C VAL A 180 1.02 -9.44 7.60
N GLU A 181 1.49 -10.38 8.42
CA GLU A 181 2.88 -10.41 8.87
C GLU A 181 3.79 -10.95 7.76
N TRP A 182 4.79 -10.16 7.36
CA TRP A 182 5.84 -10.49 6.41
C TRP A 182 7.18 -10.65 7.16
N SER A 183 7.47 -11.84 7.63
CA SER A 183 8.66 -12.12 8.44
C SER A 183 9.95 -12.19 7.62
N ASP A 184 9.86 -12.32 6.31
CA ASP A 184 10.97 -12.47 5.36
C ASP A 184 11.12 -11.26 4.41
N VAL A 185 10.25 -10.24 4.54
CA VAL A 185 10.31 -9.01 3.76
C VAL A 185 10.75 -7.84 4.62
N PHE A 186 11.66 -7.04 4.12
CA PHE A 186 12.16 -5.82 4.77
C PHE A 186 12.48 -4.74 3.74
N ASN A 187 12.39 -3.47 4.14
CA ASN A 187 12.83 -2.37 3.30
C ASN A 187 14.30 -2.01 3.60
N ILE A 188 15.01 -1.54 2.59
CA ILE A 188 16.37 -1.03 2.73
C ILE A 188 16.29 0.34 3.39
N ARG A 189 16.91 0.51 4.56
CA ARG A 189 16.89 1.78 5.27
C ARG A 189 17.62 2.87 4.49
N LYS A 190 17.09 4.09 4.51
CA LYS A 190 17.72 5.24 3.83
C LYS A 190 19.16 5.49 4.27
N ALA A 191 19.46 5.23 5.54
CA ALA A 191 20.83 5.34 6.07
C ALA A 191 21.83 4.41 5.34
N GLU A 192 21.38 3.24 4.91
CA GLU A 192 22.21 2.27 4.17
C GLU A 192 22.42 2.71 2.71
N LYS A 193 21.40 3.41 2.11
CA LYS A 193 21.46 3.86 0.70
C LYS A 193 22.27 5.13 0.52
N ILE A 194 22.17 6.12 1.40
CA ILE A 194 22.71 7.48 1.21
C ILE A 194 23.65 7.93 2.33
N GLY A 195 24.03 7.00 3.20
CA GLY A 195 24.90 7.27 4.36
C GLY A 195 24.11 7.74 5.60
N ALA A 196 24.66 7.45 6.77
CA ALA A 196 23.97 7.61 8.05
C ALA A 196 23.44 9.04 8.30
N TRP A 197 24.22 10.06 7.96
CA TRP A 197 23.86 11.47 8.21
C TRP A 197 22.74 11.97 7.28
N ARG A 198 22.83 11.67 5.98
CA ARG A 198 21.80 12.03 5.00
C ARG A 198 20.54 11.20 5.22
N GLY A 199 20.67 9.94 5.62
CA GLY A 199 19.55 9.08 6.00
C GLY A 199 18.77 9.64 7.20
N ALA A 200 19.46 10.07 8.26
CA ALA A 200 18.85 10.69 9.43
C ALA A 200 18.08 11.98 9.08
N LEU A 201 18.66 12.84 8.22
CA LEU A 201 17.96 14.04 7.73
C LEU A 201 16.72 13.70 6.91
N ALA A 202 16.77 12.65 6.08
CA ALA A 202 15.63 12.19 5.29
C ALA A 202 14.51 11.60 6.18
N GLU A 203 14.85 10.88 7.26
CA GLU A 203 13.88 10.39 8.25
C GLU A 203 13.23 11.53 9.04
N LEU A 204 14.02 12.55 9.42
CA LEU A 204 13.49 13.76 10.07
C LEU A 204 12.54 14.52 9.15
N SER A 205 12.86 14.64 7.84
CA SER A 205 11.98 15.30 6.87
C SER A 205 10.67 14.53 6.67
N MET A 206 10.73 13.20 6.63
CA MET A 206 9.55 12.34 6.55
C MET A 206 8.64 12.51 7.77
N THR A 207 9.23 12.52 8.98
CA THR A 207 8.50 12.75 10.22
C THR A 207 7.87 14.14 10.24
N ALA A 208 8.60 15.17 9.80
CA ALA A 208 8.08 16.53 9.69
C ALA A 208 6.91 16.64 8.71
N ASP A 209 6.95 15.92 7.57
CA ASP A 209 5.85 15.91 6.61
C ASP A 209 4.59 15.25 7.17
N VAL A 210 4.73 14.17 7.94
CA VAL A 210 3.59 13.57 8.67
C VAL A 210 2.97 14.57 9.65
N PHE A 211 3.80 15.32 10.40
CA PHE A 211 3.30 16.33 11.34
C PHE A 211 2.76 17.60 10.67
N ARG A 212 3.05 17.85 9.40
CA ARG A 212 2.38 18.88 8.60
C ARG A 212 0.97 18.47 8.18
N VAL A 213 0.72 17.17 8.04
CA VAL A 213 -0.61 16.63 7.70
C VAL A 213 -1.47 16.46 8.95
N LEU A 214 -0.86 15.99 10.05
CA LEU A 214 -1.55 15.65 11.29
C LEU A 214 -0.81 16.19 12.51
N THR A 215 -1.56 16.72 13.49
CA THR A 215 -0.97 17.03 14.80
C THR A 215 -0.56 15.75 15.53
N PRO A 216 0.40 15.76 16.47
CA PRO A 216 0.78 14.58 17.24
C PRO A 216 -0.42 13.90 17.92
N VAL A 217 -1.37 14.67 18.43
CA VAL A 217 -2.60 14.17 19.06
C VAL A 217 -3.46 13.42 18.03
N THR A 218 -3.62 14.00 16.85
CA THR A 218 -4.39 13.36 15.75
C THR A 218 -3.73 12.07 15.27
N VAL A 219 -2.39 12.02 15.21
CA VAL A 219 -1.65 10.78 14.89
C VAL A 219 -1.97 9.67 15.91
N VAL A 220 -1.92 9.99 17.20
CA VAL A 220 -2.24 9.01 18.25
C VAL A 220 -3.69 8.56 18.15
N GLN A 221 -4.64 9.49 17.99
CA GLN A 221 -6.06 9.17 17.85
C GLN A 221 -6.34 8.29 16.62
N GLN A 222 -5.72 8.63 15.48
CA GLN A 222 -5.85 7.86 14.25
C GLN A 222 -5.28 6.43 14.42
N ASN A 223 -4.12 6.30 15.05
CA ASN A 223 -3.51 5.00 15.28
C ASN A 223 -4.35 4.14 16.23
N LEU A 224 -4.92 4.71 17.29
CA LEU A 224 -5.85 4.00 18.19
C LEU A 224 -7.13 3.58 17.44
N ALA A 225 -7.69 4.47 16.62
CA ALA A 225 -8.86 4.15 15.80
C ALA A 225 -8.57 2.99 14.83
N MET A 226 -7.42 3.00 14.16
CA MET A 226 -7.00 1.90 13.28
C MET A 226 -6.86 0.57 14.03
N LEU A 227 -6.27 0.58 15.24
CA LEU A 227 -6.14 -0.64 16.06
C LEU A 227 -7.51 -1.24 16.39
N ASN A 228 -8.52 -0.42 16.63
CA ASN A 228 -9.90 -0.88 16.89
C ASN A 228 -10.57 -1.48 15.64
N LEU A 229 -10.10 -1.13 14.44
CA LEU A 229 -10.60 -1.67 13.17
C LEU A 229 -9.88 -2.97 12.75
N VAL A 230 -8.84 -3.39 13.44
CA VAL A 230 -8.15 -4.64 13.13
C VAL A 230 -9.05 -5.83 13.45
N SER A 231 -9.65 -6.41 12.41
CA SER A 231 -10.57 -7.54 12.47
C SER A 231 -9.90 -8.90 12.26
N TRP A 232 -8.73 -8.90 11.59
CA TRP A 232 -8.00 -10.12 11.27
C TRP A 232 -6.48 -9.89 11.33
N ARG A 233 -5.74 -10.91 11.77
CA ARG A 233 -4.27 -10.93 11.77
C ARG A 233 -3.78 -12.29 11.29
N THR A 234 -2.68 -12.33 10.52
CA THR A 234 -1.94 -13.57 10.34
C THR A 234 -1.34 -13.94 11.70
N MET A 235 -2.01 -14.83 12.40
CA MET A 235 -1.46 -15.34 13.66
C MET A 235 -0.48 -16.47 13.36
N ARG A 236 0.71 -16.45 13.99
CA ARG A 236 1.41 -17.69 14.33
C ARG A 236 0.40 -18.57 15.08
N ARG A 237 -0.15 -19.57 14.39
CA ARG A 237 -0.99 -20.68 14.89
C ARG A 237 -1.63 -20.45 16.27
N ARG A 238 -2.88 -19.92 16.28
CA ARG A 238 -3.93 -20.39 17.21
C ARG A 238 -5.27 -20.40 16.48
N ARG A 239 -5.96 -21.55 16.60
CA ARG A 239 -7.21 -21.88 15.93
C ARG A 239 -8.36 -21.04 16.51
N SER A 240 -8.96 -20.19 15.70
CA SER A 240 -10.40 -19.90 15.71
C SER A 240 -10.73 -19.12 14.42
N ARG A 241 -11.64 -19.63 13.62
CA ARG A 241 -12.09 -19.01 12.37
C ARG A 241 -13.22 -18.03 12.70
N PRO A 242 -13.13 -16.72 12.40
CA PRO A 242 -14.33 -15.89 12.26
C PRO A 242 -15.04 -16.26 10.95
N ALA A 243 -16.37 -16.15 10.96
CA ALA A 243 -17.19 -16.40 9.78
C ALA A 243 -16.85 -15.44 8.63
N PRO A 244 -16.86 -15.89 7.37
CA PRO A 244 -16.59 -15.03 6.21
C PRO A 244 -17.68 -13.98 6.08
N VAL A 245 -17.29 -12.71 5.93
CA VAL A 245 -18.20 -11.63 5.53
C VAL A 245 -18.55 -11.85 4.05
N ALA A 246 -19.81 -12.00 3.73
CA ALA A 246 -20.23 -12.27 2.36
C ALA A 246 -19.85 -11.11 1.42
N LEU A 247 -19.34 -11.41 0.22
CA LEU A 247 -18.96 -10.42 -0.81
C LEU A 247 -20.07 -9.38 -1.10
N ASN A 248 -21.32 -9.75 -0.88
CA ASN A 248 -22.50 -8.88 -1.02
C ASN A 248 -22.57 -7.77 0.04
N GLN A 249 -22.08 -8.02 1.27
CA GLN A 249 -21.98 -6.98 2.31
C GLN A 249 -20.87 -5.98 2.01
N LEU A 250 -19.79 -6.44 1.39
CA LEU A 250 -18.70 -5.58 0.88
C LEU A 250 -19.21 -4.55 -0.13
N ARG A 251 -20.13 -4.95 -0.98
CA ARG A 251 -20.70 -4.09 -2.03
C ARG A 251 -21.69 -3.06 -1.51
N SER A 252 -22.58 -3.44 -0.59
CA SER A 252 -23.55 -2.51 0.00
C SER A 252 -22.87 -1.43 0.84
N LEU A 253 -21.73 -1.74 1.47
CA LEU A 253 -20.94 -0.78 2.24
C LEU A 253 -20.18 0.22 1.35
N LEU A 254 -19.74 -0.21 0.14
CA LEU A 254 -18.93 0.63 -0.75
C LEU A 254 -19.76 1.45 -1.75
N PHE A 255 -20.92 0.95 -2.16
CA PHE A 255 -21.67 1.52 -3.29
C PHE A 255 -23.08 1.99 -2.95
N GLY A 256 -23.49 1.91 -1.68
CA GLY A 256 -24.85 2.26 -1.24
C GLY A 256 -25.92 1.36 -1.89
N ASN A 257 -27.02 1.12 -1.21
CA ASN A 257 -28.22 0.57 -1.81
C ASN A 257 -28.88 1.65 -2.70
N ASN A 258 -28.34 1.84 -3.92
CA ASN A 258 -29.09 2.50 -4.99
C ASN A 258 -29.66 1.39 -5.88
N ALA A 259 -30.85 0.95 -5.54
CA ALA A 259 -31.81 0.34 -6.44
C ALA A 259 -32.83 1.39 -6.84
#